data_b606dab1289d89b468870f7fec3ff281
#
_entry.id   b606dab1289d89b468870f7fec3ff281
#
_cell.length_a   1.000
_cell.length_b   1.000
_cell.length_c   1.000
_cell.angle_alpha   90.00
_cell.angle_beta   90.00
_cell.angle_gamma   90.00
#
_symmetry.space_group_name_H-M   'P 1'
#
loop_
_entity.id
_entity.type
_entity.pdbx_description
1 polymer ?
#
loop_
_entity_poly.entity_id
_entity_poly.type
_entity_poly.pdbx_seq_one_letter_code
_entity_poly.pdbx_strand_id
1 'polypeptide(L)'
;MSYVQEPFEKLDVMNNFLFNQLSTNPKTKEGFLRCLIRNLLGKEIGKIVIRAENMIYPTLPDKRGVRLDVQIDELNLKDDITTIYDIEPHRDFERDYPKKIRFSQAQIDKNSMSSGNNDFSCLPELFIVNITNYDPFGDDQMVYTFQKKCIEAPEVVYNDGVTILYFNTTGTKGGSDDLKKFLEYLEKSEPEKAVTFATQELQGYVEQIKHDAEIGGNYMTFGDLLDKITAEVAAEAAEKATAEAAAEAAKVAAEKDAIIAEKEAIIAELQAKLDKQQNQ
;
A
#
# COMPACT_ATOMS: atom_id res chain seq x y z
N MET A 1 -14.81 -14.66 -4.83
CA MET A 1 -13.88 -15.58 -4.14
C MET A 1 -13.97 -15.27 -2.67
N SER A 2 -14.29 -16.21 -1.81
CA SER A 2 -14.25 -16.00 -0.36
C SER A 2 -12.79 -15.72 0.04
N TYR A 3 -12.56 -14.61 0.71
CA TYR A 3 -11.26 -14.30 1.31
C TYR A 3 -11.03 -15.35 2.42
N VAL A 4 -10.10 -16.28 2.19
CA VAL A 4 -9.68 -17.20 3.24
C VAL A 4 -8.57 -16.51 4.01
N GLN A 5 -8.89 -16.07 5.22
CA GLN A 5 -7.92 -15.45 6.11
C GLN A 5 -6.79 -16.46 6.40
N GLU A 6 -5.53 -16.01 6.23
CA GLU A 6 -4.36 -16.80 6.59
C GLU A 6 -4.32 -16.99 8.12
N PRO A 7 -4.01 -18.21 8.64
CA PRO A 7 -3.87 -18.43 10.07
C PRO A 7 -2.80 -17.50 10.70
N PHE A 8 -3.07 -16.97 11.89
CA PHE A 8 -2.18 -16.03 12.57
C PHE A 8 -0.74 -16.55 12.70
N GLU A 9 -0.60 -17.83 13.00
CA GLU A 9 0.69 -18.51 13.17
C GLU A 9 1.51 -18.58 11.87
N LYS A 10 0.85 -18.48 10.72
CA LYS A 10 1.48 -18.54 9.39
C LYS A 10 1.82 -17.18 8.81
N LEU A 11 1.40 -16.10 9.44
CA LEU A 11 1.72 -14.76 8.94
C LEU A 11 3.24 -14.57 8.84
N ASP A 12 3.68 -13.93 7.77
CA ASP A 12 5.06 -13.47 7.60
C ASP A 12 5.19 -11.97 7.91
N VAL A 13 6.42 -11.47 8.00
CA VAL A 13 6.71 -10.06 8.28
C VAL A 13 6.12 -9.13 7.23
N MET A 14 5.95 -9.59 5.98
CA MET A 14 5.31 -8.80 4.91
C MET A 14 3.80 -8.67 5.09
N ASN A 15 3.17 -9.39 6.00
CA ASN A 15 1.76 -9.24 6.29
C ASN A 15 1.51 -7.94 7.07
N ASN A 16 0.59 -7.10 6.61
CA ASN A 16 0.33 -5.78 7.18
C ASN A 16 -0.03 -5.83 8.67
N PHE A 17 -0.81 -6.85 9.10
CA PHE A 17 -1.17 -6.98 10.51
C PHE A 17 0.06 -7.33 11.36
N LEU A 18 0.84 -8.33 10.97
CA LEU A 18 2.03 -8.73 11.73
C LEU A 18 3.08 -7.62 11.73
N PHE A 19 3.34 -6.97 10.59
CA PHE A 19 4.25 -5.84 10.49
C PHE A 19 3.84 -4.68 11.42
N ASN A 20 2.55 -4.35 11.43
CA ASN A 20 2.01 -3.34 12.33
C ASN A 20 2.23 -3.73 13.79
N GLN A 21 1.90 -4.97 14.19
CA GLN A 21 2.11 -5.44 15.55
C GLN A 21 3.59 -5.41 15.96
N LEU A 22 4.50 -5.85 15.09
CA LEU A 22 5.95 -5.78 15.31
C LEU A 22 6.43 -4.35 15.52
N SER A 23 5.86 -3.39 14.78
CA SER A 23 6.25 -1.97 14.77
C SER A 23 5.59 -1.12 15.87
N THR A 24 4.50 -1.60 16.48
CA THR A 24 3.74 -0.85 17.50
C THR A 24 3.88 -1.42 18.90
N ASN A 25 4.05 -2.73 19.04
CA ASN A 25 4.11 -3.39 20.34
C ASN A 25 5.33 -2.89 21.15
N PRO A 26 5.15 -2.42 22.39
CA PRO A 26 6.21 -1.87 23.22
C PRO A 26 7.41 -2.80 23.43
N LYS A 27 7.22 -4.12 23.34
CA LYS A 27 8.27 -5.12 23.57
C LYS A 27 9.15 -5.37 22.34
N THR A 28 8.62 -5.14 21.12
CA THR A 28 9.29 -5.50 19.87
C THR A 28 9.69 -4.31 19.02
N LYS A 29 8.89 -3.22 19.03
CA LYS A 29 8.97 -2.12 18.06
C LYS A 29 10.38 -1.56 17.85
N GLU A 30 11.09 -1.23 18.91
CA GLU A 30 12.38 -0.60 18.78
C GLU A 30 13.43 -1.58 18.24
N GLY A 31 13.51 -2.80 18.81
CA GLY A 31 14.45 -3.82 18.37
C GLY A 31 14.18 -4.26 16.92
N PHE A 32 12.93 -4.51 16.58
CA PHE A 32 12.50 -4.87 15.22
C PHE A 32 12.90 -3.82 14.20
N LEU A 33 12.58 -2.55 14.43
CA LEU A 33 12.86 -1.47 13.48
C LEU A 33 14.36 -1.18 13.35
N ARG A 34 15.13 -1.26 14.46
CA ARG A 34 16.60 -1.18 14.42
C ARG A 34 17.20 -2.34 13.63
N CYS A 35 16.67 -3.55 13.80
CA CYS A 35 17.11 -4.72 13.04
C CYS A 35 16.84 -4.53 11.54
N LEU A 36 15.67 -4.01 11.13
CA LEU A 36 15.37 -3.69 9.74
C LEU A 36 16.36 -2.68 9.17
N ILE A 37 16.53 -1.52 9.81
CA ILE A 37 17.40 -0.44 9.30
C ILE A 37 18.84 -0.92 9.19
N ARG A 38 19.35 -1.62 10.21
CA ARG A 38 20.72 -2.15 10.20
C ARG A 38 20.95 -3.11 9.02
N ASN A 39 20.02 -4.02 8.77
CA ASN A 39 20.23 -5.06 7.76
C ASN A 39 19.85 -4.62 6.33
N LEU A 40 18.90 -3.69 6.18
CA LEU A 40 18.54 -3.15 4.87
C LEU A 40 19.46 -2.00 4.44
N LEU A 41 19.81 -1.09 5.35
CA LEU A 41 20.55 0.12 5.02
C LEU A 41 22.03 0.07 5.47
N GLY A 42 22.44 -0.93 6.25
CA GLY A 42 23.78 -1.01 6.82
C GLY A 42 24.07 0.11 7.84
N LYS A 43 23.02 0.69 8.46
CA LYS A 43 23.12 1.82 9.37
C LYS A 43 22.77 1.42 10.80
N GLU A 44 23.61 1.80 11.76
CA GLU A 44 23.22 1.83 13.17
C GLU A 44 22.61 3.20 13.48
N ILE A 45 21.44 3.20 14.11
CA ILE A 45 20.70 4.44 14.42
C ILE A 45 20.77 4.76 15.91
N GLY A 46 20.84 6.06 16.20
CA GLY A 46 20.97 6.61 17.57
C GLY A 46 19.64 6.64 18.33
N LYS A 47 19.36 7.77 18.96
CA LYS A 47 18.07 8.01 19.63
C LYS A 47 16.98 8.15 18.61
N ILE A 48 15.85 7.44 18.80
CA ILE A 48 14.74 7.43 17.84
C ILE A 48 13.39 7.75 18.48
N VAL A 49 12.48 8.29 17.67
CA VAL A 49 11.05 8.37 17.93
C VAL A 49 10.32 7.60 16.83
N ILE A 50 9.48 6.66 17.22
CA ILE A 50 8.73 5.80 16.29
C ILE A 50 7.30 6.29 16.21
N ARG A 51 6.81 6.50 14.98
CA ARG A 51 5.43 6.88 14.64
C ARG A 51 4.85 5.84 13.70
N ALA A 52 4.20 4.83 14.25
CA ALA A 52 3.50 3.84 13.45
C ALA A 52 2.12 4.38 13.04
N GLU A 53 1.65 3.98 11.85
CA GLU A 53 0.39 4.46 11.26
C GLU A 53 0.27 6.00 11.26
N ASN A 54 1.38 6.68 10.98
CA ASN A 54 1.44 8.13 11.06
C ASN A 54 0.54 8.77 9.99
N MET A 55 -0.56 9.40 10.43
CA MET A 55 -1.47 10.11 9.54
C MET A 55 -1.04 11.56 9.39
N ILE A 56 -0.61 11.92 8.20
CA ILE A 56 -0.36 13.31 7.82
C ILE A 56 -1.64 13.90 7.24
N TYR A 57 -2.33 14.71 8.04
CA TYR A 57 -3.59 15.32 7.64
C TYR A 57 -3.39 16.44 6.60
N PRO A 58 -4.31 16.59 5.64
CA PRO A 58 -4.26 17.70 4.71
C PRO A 58 -4.50 19.04 5.41
N THR A 59 -3.90 20.09 4.90
CA THR A 59 -4.10 21.46 5.44
C THR A 59 -5.50 21.99 5.16
N LEU A 60 -6.14 21.51 4.09
CA LEU A 60 -7.49 21.89 3.67
C LEU A 60 -8.38 20.65 3.58
N PRO A 61 -9.69 20.75 3.89
CA PRO A 61 -10.60 19.60 3.93
C PRO A 61 -10.78 18.88 2.58
N ASP A 62 -10.54 19.58 1.47
CA ASP A 62 -10.66 19.06 0.10
C ASP A 62 -9.37 18.44 -0.45
N LYS A 63 -8.31 18.40 0.35
CA LYS A 63 -7.02 17.84 -0.04
C LYS A 63 -6.82 16.45 0.56
N ARG A 64 -5.99 15.65 -0.12
CA ARG A 64 -5.64 14.32 0.34
C ARG A 64 -4.48 14.38 1.33
N GLY A 65 -4.62 13.72 2.49
CA GLY A 65 -3.53 13.40 3.40
C GLY A 65 -2.77 12.13 2.96
N VAL A 66 -1.80 11.76 3.75
CA VAL A 66 -1.05 10.50 3.57
C VAL A 66 -1.03 9.74 4.90
N ARG A 67 -1.14 8.42 4.83
CA ARG A 67 -0.88 7.52 5.95
C ARG A 67 0.43 6.79 5.64
N LEU A 68 1.38 6.89 6.53
CA LEU A 68 2.67 6.20 6.50
C LEU A 68 2.56 4.97 7.41
N ASP A 69 3.07 3.83 6.97
CA ASP A 69 3.00 2.61 7.78
C ASP A 69 3.89 2.75 9.01
N VAL A 70 5.15 3.08 8.83
CA VAL A 70 6.06 3.38 9.96
C VAL A 70 7.03 4.49 9.59
N GLN A 71 6.97 5.59 10.34
CA GLN A 71 7.97 6.64 10.31
C GLN A 71 8.87 6.57 11.56
N ILE A 72 10.17 6.64 11.36
CA ILE A 72 11.17 6.67 12.43
C ILE A 72 11.95 7.97 12.29
N ASP A 73 11.90 8.81 13.33
CA ASP A 73 12.68 10.04 13.43
C ASP A 73 13.93 9.76 14.25
N GLU A 74 15.11 9.88 13.65
CA GLU A 74 16.39 9.82 14.36
C GLU A 74 16.79 11.20 14.86
N LEU A 75 17.19 11.28 16.12
CA LEU A 75 17.43 12.53 16.82
C LEU A 75 18.91 12.70 17.15
N ASN A 76 19.40 13.94 17.08
CA ASN A 76 20.70 14.33 17.61
C ASN A 76 20.66 14.51 19.14
N LEU A 77 21.78 14.93 19.73
CA LEU A 77 21.91 15.17 21.18
C LEU A 77 21.05 16.34 21.70
N LYS A 78 20.52 17.18 20.79
CA LYS A 78 19.64 18.32 21.11
C LYS A 78 18.17 18.02 20.87
N ASP A 79 17.85 16.77 20.56
CA ASP A 79 16.50 16.32 20.18
C ASP A 79 15.97 16.88 18.85
N ASP A 80 16.86 17.43 17.98
CA ASP A 80 16.47 17.80 16.62
C ASP A 80 16.46 16.54 15.74
N ILE A 81 15.47 16.46 14.84
CA ILE A 81 15.36 15.37 13.85
C ILE A 81 16.46 15.58 12.80
N THR A 82 17.35 14.59 12.65
CA THR A 82 18.43 14.60 11.65
C THR A 82 18.13 13.71 10.46
N THR A 83 17.40 12.62 10.67
CA THR A 83 17.06 11.65 9.63
C THR A 83 15.65 11.12 9.87
N ILE A 84 14.91 10.95 8.79
CA ILE A 84 13.60 10.29 8.79
C ILE A 84 13.71 9.02 7.95
N TYR A 85 13.24 7.91 8.50
CA TYR A 85 13.05 6.66 7.77
C TYR A 85 11.55 6.39 7.66
N ASP A 86 11.05 6.29 6.43
CA ASP A 86 9.69 5.89 6.10
C ASP A 86 9.73 4.47 5.55
N ILE A 87 9.16 3.50 6.29
CA ILE A 87 9.25 2.07 5.96
C ILE A 87 7.88 1.55 5.57
N GLU A 88 7.76 1.08 4.34
CA GLU A 88 6.52 0.71 3.68
C GLU A 88 6.62 -0.73 3.11
N PRO A 89 6.01 -1.76 3.76
CA PRO A 89 5.88 -3.08 3.17
C PRO A 89 4.77 -3.10 2.11
N HIS A 90 5.03 -3.71 0.95
CA HIS A 90 4.07 -3.81 -0.17
C HIS A 90 3.97 -5.21 -0.74
N ARG A 91 2.75 -5.76 -0.78
CA ARG A 91 2.44 -7.04 -1.41
C ARG A 91 1.82 -6.93 -2.79
N ASP A 92 1.12 -5.83 -3.05
CA ASP A 92 0.36 -5.63 -4.26
C ASP A 92 1.06 -4.64 -5.20
N PHE A 93 1.18 -5.01 -6.48
CA PHE A 93 1.77 -4.13 -7.49
C PHE A 93 0.84 -2.95 -7.78
N GLU A 94 1.34 -1.74 -7.57
CA GLU A 94 0.67 -0.48 -7.93
C GLU A 94 1.46 0.22 -9.05
N ARG A 95 0.86 0.38 -10.26
CA ARG A 95 1.51 1.03 -11.41
C ARG A 95 2.02 2.44 -11.10
N ASP A 96 1.25 3.22 -10.36
CA ASP A 96 1.56 4.63 -10.03
C ASP A 96 2.28 4.80 -8.70
N TYR A 97 2.83 3.73 -8.15
CA TYR A 97 3.49 3.72 -6.86
C TYR A 97 4.64 4.75 -6.74
N PRO A 98 5.51 4.95 -7.75
CA PRO A 98 6.52 6.03 -7.69
C PRO A 98 5.92 7.44 -7.54
N LYS A 99 4.72 7.68 -8.06
CA LYS A 99 4.02 8.97 -7.84
C LYS A 99 3.44 9.08 -6.43
N LYS A 100 2.98 7.97 -5.85
CA LYS A 100 2.54 7.90 -4.44
C LYS A 100 3.72 8.25 -3.53
N ILE A 101 4.89 7.64 -3.74
CA ILE A 101 6.13 7.94 -2.99
C ILE A 101 6.48 9.43 -3.06
N ARG A 102 6.46 10.03 -4.26
CA ARG A 102 6.71 11.47 -4.41
C ARG A 102 5.70 12.32 -3.64
N PHE A 103 4.45 11.89 -3.57
CA PHE A 103 3.42 12.59 -2.79
C PHE A 103 3.67 12.45 -1.28
N SER A 104 4.02 11.25 -0.80
CA SER A 104 4.38 10.99 0.59
C SER A 104 5.59 11.82 1.01
N GLN A 105 6.66 11.84 0.20
CA GLN A 105 7.84 12.69 0.42
C GLN A 105 7.45 14.16 0.62
N ALA A 106 6.62 14.73 -0.28
CA ALA A 106 6.21 16.12 -0.18
C ALA A 106 5.43 16.42 1.11
N GLN A 107 4.66 15.47 1.63
CA GLN A 107 3.95 15.64 2.90
C GLN A 107 4.90 15.52 4.10
N ILE A 108 5.88 14.63 4.07
CA ILE A 108 6.91 14.50 5.10
C ILE A 108 7.72 15.79 5.19
N ASP A 109 8.25 16.28 4.05
CA ASP A 109 9.03 17.52 3.96
C ASP A 109 8.25 18.72 4.51
N LYS A 110 6.99 18.85 4.10
CA LYS A 110 6.11 19.91 4.60
C LYS A 110 5.92 19.85 6.13
N ASN A 111 5.77 18.65 6.70
CA ASN A 111 5.59 18.48 8.14
C ASN A 111 6.89 18.69 8.93
N SER A 112 8.04 18.55 8.28
CA SER A 112 9.36 18.75 8.88
C SER A 112 9.74 20.24 8.98
N MET A 113 9.00 21.13 8.28
CA MET A 113 9.23 22.58 8.30
C MET A 113 8.24 23.28 9.20
N SER A 114 8.73 24.07 10.15
CA SER A 114 7.91 24.97 10.96
C SER A 114 7.44 26.17 10.14
N SER A 115 6.21 26.65 10.41
CA SER A 115 5.68 27.87 9.76
C SER A 115 6.59 29.06 10.01
N GLY A 116 6.95 29.79 8.92
CA GLY A 116 7.84 30.96 8.97
C GLY A 116 9.34 30.64 8.99
N ASN A 117 9.74 29.36 9.03
CA ASN A 117 11.14 28.99 8.84
C ASN A 117 11.49 29.02 7.34
N ASN A 118 12.50 29.83 6.99
CA ASN A 118 13.01 29.95 5.62
C ASN A 118 14.37 29.24 5.41
N ASP A 119 14.88 28.58 6.44
CA ASP A 119 16.13 27.81 6.37
C ASP A 119 15.86 26.35 6.02
N PHE A 120 16.06 26.01 4.75
CA PHE A 120 15.88 24.64 4.26
C PHE A 120 17.01 23.69 4.67
N SER A 121 18.10 24.18 5.27
CA SER A 121 19.17 23.31 5.79
C SER A 121 18.72 22.49 7.01
N CYS A 122 17.59 22.84 7.62
CA CYS A 122 16.98 22.10 8.72
C CYS A 122 16.16 20.87 8.27
N LEU A 123 15.92 20.70 6.96
CA LEU A 123 15.25 19.48 6.48
C LEU A 123 16.13 18.26 6.77
N PRO A 124 15.58 17.23 7.43
CA PRO A 124 16.33 16.03 7.74
C PRO A 124 16.64 15.22 6.47
N GLU A 125 17.66 14.36 6.54
CA GLU A 125 17.81 13.32 5.53
C GLU A 125 16.57 12.40 5.54
N LEU A 126 16.11 12.00 4.36
CA LEU A 126 14.92 11.18 4.19
C LEU A 126 15.24 9.89 3.44
N PHE A 127 15.02 8.76 4.11
CA PHE A 127 15.07 7.43 3.52
C PHE A 127 13.66 6.88 3.39
N ILE A 128 13.17 6.68 2.14
CA ILE A 128 11.91 6.00 1.88
C ILE A 128 12.25 4.57 1.49
N VAL A 129 11.90 3.64 2.36
CA VAL A 129 12.29 2.22 2.30
C VAL A 129 11.06 1.39 1.97
N ASN A 130 10.95 0.97 0.73
CA ASN A 130 9.87 0.11 0.26
C ASN A 130 10.35 -1.33 0.27
N ILE A 131 9.59 -2.22 0.89
CA ILE A 131 9.87 -3.67 0.88
C ILE A 131 8.78 -4.32 0.04
N THR A 132 9.15 -4.96 -1.07
CA THR A 132 8.19 -5.52 -2.04
C THR A 132 8.39 -7.04 -2.19
N ASN A 133 7.30 -7.79 -2.30
CA ASN A 133 7.35 -9.22 -2.63
C ASN A 133 7.17 -9.49 -4.14
N TYR A 134 7.45 -8.50 -4.93
CA TYR A 134 7.45 -8.53 -6.39
C TYR A 134 8.57 -7.61 -6.90
N ASP A 135 9.01 -7.84 -8.15
CA ASP A 135 9.97 -6.93 -8.81
C ASP A 135 9.25 -5.71 -9.39
N PRO A 136 9.43 -4.51 -8.81
CA PRO A 136 8.73 -3.31 -9.25
C PRO A 136 9.23 -2.76 -10.60
N PHE A 137 10.43 -3.15 -11.06
CA PHE A 137 11.08 -2.57 -12.24
C PHE A 137 11.49 -3.60 -13.30
N GLY A 138 11.41 -4.91 -13.00
CA GLY A 138 11.60 -5.98 -13.97
C GLY A 138 13.07 -6.31 -14.29
N ASP A 139 14.05 -5.88 -13.47
CA ASP A 139 15.47 -6.18 -13.67
C ASP A 139 16.04 -7.18 -12.64
N ASP A 140 15.19 -7.77 -11.82
CA ASP A 140 15.50 -8.84 -10.86
C ASP A 140 16.56 -8.45 -9.80
N GLN A 141 16.69 -7.15 -9.50
CA GLN A 141 17.59 -6.69 -8.45
C GLN A 141 16.96 -6.91 -7.07
N MET A 142 17.77 -7.28 -6.08
CA MET A 142 17.38 -7.30 -4.67
C MET A 142 17.17 -5.90 -4.11
N VAL A 143 17.90 -4.92 -4.65
CA VAL A 143 17.83 -3.52 -4.21
C VAL A 143 17.84 -2.59 -5.42
N TYR A 144 16.88 -1.66 -5.44
CA TYR A 144 16.91 -0.51 -6.34
C TYR A 144 17.02 0.77 -5.50
N THR A 145 18.03 1.58 -5.80
CA THR A 145 18.26 2.86 -5.13
C THR A 145 18.08 4.00 -6.10
N PHE A 146 17.20 4.94 -5.74
CA PHE A 146 16.92 6.12 -6.55
C PHE A 146 17.36 7.39 -5.84
N GLN A 147 18.14 8.20 -6.55
CA GLN A 147 18.58 9.53 -6.18
C GLN A 147 18.52 10.45 -7.40
N LYS A 148 18.42 11.74 -7.19
CA LYS A 148 18.43 12.71 -8.29
C LYS A 148 19.81 12.80 -8.91
N LYS A 149 19.87 12.98 -10.25
CA LYS A 149 21.09 13.04 -11.05
C LYS A 149 20.98 14.17 -12.06
N CYS A 150 22.11 14.88 -12.33
CA CYS A 150 22.23 15.73 -13.50
C CYS A 150 22.40 14.85 -14.74
N ILE A 151 21.53 14.99 -15.73
CA ILE A 151 21.56 14.18 -16.96
C ILE A 151 22.75 14.60 -17.85
N GLU A 152 23.01 15.91 -17.93
CA GLU A 152 24.05 16.48 -18.78
C GLU A 152 25.46 16.29 -18.20
N ALA A 153 25.58 16.16 -16.88
CA ALA A 153 26.84 16.00 -16.16
C ALA A 153 26.64 15.03 -14.95
N PRO A 154 26.64 13.70 -15.20
CA PRO A 154 26.33 12.70 -14.17
C PRO A 154 27.27 12.68 -12.95
N GLU A 155 28.46 13.30 -13.07
CA GLU A 155 29.44 13.49 -12.01
C GLU A 155 29.07 14.61 -11.01
N VAL A 156 28.15 15.50 -11.40
CA VAL A 156 27.66 16.56 -10.50
C VAL A 156 26.80 15.94 -9.42
N VAL A 157 27.21 16.13 -8.17
CA VAL A 157 26.47 15.64 -7.00
C VAL A 157 25.29 16.58 -6.74
N TYR A 158 24.07 16.04 -6.84
CA TYR A 158 22.85 16.71 -6.40
C TYR A 158 22.39 16.05 -5.10
N ASN A 159 22.85 16.58 -3.98
CA ASN A 159 22.49 16.06 -2.66
C ASN A 159 21.36 16.89 -2.07
N ASP A 160 20.12 16.39 -2.21
CA ASP A 160 18.93 16.96 -1.56
C ASP A 160 18.51 16.21 -0.29
N GLY A 161 19.34 15.26 0.17
CA GLY A 161 19.10 14.46 1.37
C GLY A 161 18.04 13.35 1.20
N VAL A 162 17.50 13.13 -0.02
CA VAL A 162 16.46 12.12 -0.25
C VAL A 162 17.02 10.88 -0.92
N THR A 163 16.77 9.72 -0.34
CA THR A 163 17.08 8.41 -0.92
C THR A 163 15.84 7.52 -0.88
N ILE A 164 15.42 7.02 -2.05
CA ILE A 164 14.31 6.09 -2.18
C ILE A 164 14.88 4.71 -2.50
N LEU A 165 14.53 3.70 -1.69
CA LEU A 165 14.99 2.33 -1.85
C LEU A 165 13.80 1.39 -2.02
N TYR A 166 13.99 0.40 -2.88
CA TYR A 166 13.09 -0.74 -3.00
C TYR A 166 13.90 -2.01 -2.72
N PHE A 167 13.49 -2.75 -1.73
CA PHE A 167 14.01 -4.08 -1.39
C PHE A 167 13.04 -5.12 -1.92
N ASN A 168 13.44 -5.80 -2.98
CA ASN A 168 12.66 -6.84 -3.62
C ASN A 168 12.99 -8.20 -2.98
N THR A 169 12.06 -8.78 -2.22
CA THR A 169 12.27 -10.05 -1.51
C THR A 169 12.41 -11.24 -2.46
N THR A 170 11.96 -11.09 -3.71
CA THR A 170 12.06 -12.12 -4.76
C THR A 170 13.27 -11.91 -5.68
N GLY A 171 14.02 -10.81 -5.53
CA GLY A 171 15.17 -10.48 -6.35
C GLY A 171 16.31 -11.49 -6.20
N THR A 172 17.03 -11.73 -7.29
CA THR A 172 18.18 -12.68 -7.30
C THR A 172 19.51 -12.01 -7.64
N LYS A 173 19.50 -10.77 -8.14
CA LYS A 173 20.69 -10.04 -8.56
C LYS A 173 21.09 -8.96 -7.55
N GLY A 174 22.37 -8.72 -7.46
CA GLY A 174 22.93 -7.70 -6.57
C GLY A 174 22.81 -8.08 -5.09
N GLY A 175 23.39 -7.25 -4.21
CA GLY A 175 23.36 -7.50 -2.77
C GLY A 175 24.32 -8.60 -2.31
N SER A 176 24.34 -8.82 -0.99
CA SER A 176 25.12 -9.88 -0.35
C SER A 176 24.26 -11.12 -0.07
N ASP A 177 24.90 -12.25 0.20
CA ASP A 177 24.22 -13.48 0.64
C ASP A 177 23.43 -13.26 1.94
N ASP A 178 23.93 -12.41 2.85
CA ASP A 178 23.22 -12.09 4.10
C ASP A 178 21.97 -11.27 3.84
N LEU A 179 22.04 -10.28 2.92
CA LEU A 179 20.86 -9.53 2.50
C LEU A 179 19.83 -10.46 1.84
N LYS A 180 20.28 -11.37 0.97
CA LYS A 180 19.38 -12.34 0.34
C LYS A 180 18.62 -13.17 1.37
N LYS A 181 19.33 -13.75 2.35
CA LYS A 181 18.71 -14.53 3.44
C LYS A 181 17.77 -13.69 4.29
N PHE A 182 18.13 -12.42 4.50
CA PHE A 182 17.28 -11.50 5.24
C PHE A 182 15.97 -11.20 4.50
N LEU A 183 16.03 -10.91 3.20
CA LEU A 183 14.86 -10.70 2.34
C LEU A 183 13.99 -11.95 2.21
N GLU A 184 14.61 -13.13 2.03
CA GLU A 184 13.90 -14.42 2.02
C GLU A 184 13.17 -14.70 3.35
N TYR A 185 13.74 -14.25 4.48
CA TYR A 185 13.08 -14.36 5.77
C TYR A 185 11.90 -13.39 5.91
N LEU A 186 12.01 -12.15 5.42
CA LEU A 186 10.89 -11.19 5.40
C LEU A 186 9.70 -11.74 4.60
N GLU A 187 9.98 -12.39 3.47
CA GLU A 187 8.97 -13.02 2.59
C GLU A 187 8.27 -14.20 3.26
N LYS A 188 9.05 -15.04 3.97
CA LYS A 188 8.56 -16.24 4.65
C LYS A 188 9.23 -16.35 6.02
N SER A 189 8.53 -15.87 7.04
CA SER A 189 9.00 -15.81 8.42
C SER A 189 8.83 -17.16 9.13
N GLU A 190 9.55 -18.16 8.62
CA GLU A 190 9.56 -19.52 9.15
C GLU A 190 10.86 -19.77 9.95
N PRO A 191 10.84 -20.50 11.08
CA PRO A 191 12.02 -20.80 11.90
C PRO A 191 13.20 -21.39 11.12
N GLU A 192 12.91 -22.23 10.11
CA GLU A 192 13.90 -22.89 9.25
C GLU A 192 14.69 -21.90 8.38
N LYS A 193 14.13 -20.70 8.14
CA LYS A 193 14.77 -19.60 7.40
C LYS A 193 15.55 -18.65 8.29
N ALA A 194 15.44 -18.77 9.60
CA ALA A 194 16.19 -17.97 10.56
C ALA A 194 17.65 -18.46 10.71
N VAL A 195 18.43 -18.41 9.62
CA VAL A 195 19.76 -19.02 9.51
C VAL A 195 20.92 -18.06 9.74
N THR A 196 20.68 -16.76 9.84
CA THR A 196 21.69 -15.75 10.19
C THR A 196 21.37 -15.12 11.54
N PHE A 197 22.33 -14.41 12.13
CA PHE A 197 22.10 -13.68 13.37
C PHE A 197 20.92 -12.68 13.23
N ALA A 198 20.88 -11.96 12.12
CA ALA A 198 19.81 -11.00 11.82
C ALA A 198 18.42 -11.66 11.69
N THR A 199 18.33 -12.78 10.98
CA THR A 199 17.05 -13.49 10.82
C THR A 199 16.63 -14.21 12.10
N GLN A 200 17.56 -14.67 12.95
CA GLN A 200 17.26 -15.21 14.27
C GLN A 200 16.75 -14.13 15.23
N GLU A 201 17.33 -12.91 15.15
CA GLU A 201 16.86 -11.77 15.92
C GLU A 201 15.43 -11.40 15.53
N LEU A 202 15.13 -11.34 14.21
CA LEU A 202 13.74 -11.11 13.72
C LEU A 202 12.80 -12.22 14.16
N GLN A 203 13.21 -13.48 14.07
CA GLN A 203 12.42 -14.63 14.52
C GLN A 203 12.01 -14.47 15.99
N GLY A 204 12.92 -14.00 16.84
CA GLY A 204 12.61 -13.74 18.25
C GLY A 204 11.48 -12.70 18.44
N TYR A 205 11.45 -11.64 17.65
CA TYR A 205 10.34 -10.66 17.68
C TYR A 205 9.04 -11.23 17.11
N VAL A 206 9.11 -11.97 16.00
CA VAL A 206 7.94 -12.63 15.38
C VAL A 206 7.30 -13.60 16.35
N GLU A 207 8.09 -14.43 17.04
CA GLU A 207 7.60 -15.37 18.04
C GLU A 207 6.94 -14.67 19.22
N GLN A 208 7.51 -13.56 19.71
CA GLN A 208 6.90 -12.78 20.80
C GLN A 208 5.49 -12.31 20.43
N ILE A 209 5.28 -11.87 19.19
CA ILE A 209 3.95 -11.44 18.70
C ILE A 209 3.03 -12.65 18.50
N LYS A 210 3.51 -13.71 17.83
CA LYS A 210 2.69 -14.90 17.52
C LYS A 210 2.25 -15.68 18.77
N HIS A 211 3.02 -15.64 19.85
CA HIS A 211 2.66 -16.29 21.12
C HIS A 211 1.80 -15.40 22.05
N ASP A 212 1.50 -14.17 21.64
CA ASP A 212 0.63 -13.28 22.43
C ASP A 212 -0.85 -13.60 22.12
N ALA A 213 -1.53 -14.20 23.11
CA ALA A 213 -2.91 -14.66 22.96
C ALA A 213 -3.90 -13.51 22.72
N GLU A 214 -3.62 -12.30 23.23
CA GLU A 214 -4.47 -11.14 23.02
C GLU A 214 -4.35 -10.67 21.56
N ILE A 215 -3.13 -10.61 21.03
CA ILE A 215 -2.88 -10.23 19.63
C ILE A 215 -3.52 -11.25 18.68
N GLY A 216 -3.36 -12.55 18.95
CA GLY A 216 -3.99 -13.60 18.16
C GLY A 216 -5.53 -13.52 18.18
N GLY A 217 -6.10 -13.24 19.34
CA GLY A 217 -7.55 -13.03 19.47
C GLY A 217 -8.04 -11.81 18.68
N ASN A 218 -7.32 -10.71 18.74
CA ASN A 218 -7.64 -9.50 17.97
C ASN A 218 -7.55 -9.74 16.46
N TYR A 219 -6.57 -10.53 16.00
CA TYR A 219 -6.44 -10.89 14.58
C TYR A 219 -7.66 -11.68 14.09
N MET A 220 -8.12 -12.68 14.84
CA MET A 220 -9.31 -13.46 14.48
C MET A 220 -10.58 -12.60 14.45
N THR A 221 -10.77 -11.73 15.45
CA THR A 221 -11.91 -10.80 15.49
C THR A 221 -11.91 -9.82 14.31
N PHE A 222 -10.73 -9.33 13.91
CA PHE A 222 -10.57 -8.48 12.72
C PHE A 222 -10.90 -9.23 11.43
N GLY A 223 -10.54 -10.50 11.32
CA GLY A 223 -10.90 -11.36 10.19
C GLY A 223 -12.41 -11.54 10.06
N ASP A 224 -13.08 -11.89 11.14
CA ASP A 224 -14.53 -12.02 11.18
C ASP A 224 -15.24 -10.71 10.77
N LEU A 225 -14.68 -9.56 11.15
CA LEU A 225 -15.21 -8.25 10.76
C LEU A 225 -15.00 -7.98 9.26
N LEU A 226 -13.81 -8.29 8.72
CA LEU A 226 -13.53 -8.15 7.29
C LEU A 226 -14.44 -9.04 6.44
N ASP A 227 -14.68 -10.28 6.86
CA ASP A 227 -15.59 -11.19 6.17
C ASP A 227 -17.01 -10.64 6.12
N LYS A 228 -17.50 -10.06 7.23
CA LYS A 228 -18.81 -9.39 7.27
C LYS A 228 -18.88 -8.20 6.32
N ILE A 229 -17.90 -7.29 6.39
CA ILE A 229 -17.85 -6.11 5.51
C ILE A 229 -17.77 -6.53 4.05
N THR A 230 -16.96 -7.53 3.73
CA THR A 230 -16.83 -8.03 2.34
C THR A 230 -18.14 -8.63 1.84
N ALA A 231 -18.86 -9.37 2.69
CA ALA A 231 -20.16 -9.92 2.37
C ALA A 231 -21.22 -8.83 2.15
N GLU A 232 -21.23 -7.79 3.00
CA GLU A 232 -22.12 -6.64 2.85
C GLU A 232 -21.87 -5.87 1.54
N VAL A 233 -20.60 -5.54 1.24
CA VAL A 233 -20.22 -4.85 0.00
C VAL A 233 -20.56 -5.68 -1.24
N ALA A 234 -20.36 -7.00 -1.19
CA ALA A 234 -20.75 -7.88 -2.28
C ALA A 234 -22.28 -7.93 -2.48
N ALA A 235 -23.05 -7.92 -1.41
CA ALA A 235 -24.50 -7.88 -1.46
C ALA A 235 -25.01 -6.56 -2.05
N GLU A 236 -24.49 -5.42 -1.62
CA GLU A 236 -24.85 -4.10 -2.17
C GLU A 236 -24.49 -3.99 -3.67
N ALA A 237 -23.31 -4.49 -4.07
CA ALA A 237 -22.91 -4.51 -5.47
C ALA A 237 -23.83 -5.38 -6.34
N ALA A 238 -24.26 -6.54 -5.82
CA ALA A 238 -25.20 -7.42 -6.50
C ALA A 238 -26.60 -6.79 -6.62
N GLU A 239 -27.09 -6.12 -5.58
CA GLU A 239 -28.36 -5.40 -5.59
C GLU A 239 -28.34 -4.26 -6.62
N LYS A 240 -27.27 -3.47 -6.64
CA LYS A 240 -27.09 -2.39 -7.61
C LYS A 240 -27.05 -2.91 -9.05
N ALA A 241 -26.31 -3.98 -9.31
CA ALA A 241 -26.24 -4.60 -10.62
C ALA A 241 -27.60 -5.13 -11.10
N THR A 242 -28.40 -5.74 -10.19
CA THR A 242 -29.74 -6.20 -10.51
C THR A 242 -30.70 -5.05 -10.79
N ALA A 243 -30.63 -3.95 -10.03
CA ALA A 243 -31.44 -2.75 -10.26
C ALA A 243 -31.07 -2.07 -11.59
N GLU A 244 -29.82 -1.95 -11.95
CA GLU A 244 -29.35 -1.42 -13.23
C GLU A 244 -29.81 -2.29 -14.40
N ALA A 245 -29.73 -3.61 -14.30
CA ALA A 245 -30.19 -4.53 -15.32
C ALA A 245 -31.72 -4.46 -15.48
N ALA A 246 -32.49 -4.33 -14.41
CA ALA A 246 -33.94 -4.15 -14.47
C ALA A 246 -34.34 -2.81 -15.10
N ALA A 247 -33.65 -1.73 -14.81
CA ALA A 247 -33.87 -0.42 -15.40
C ALA A 247 -33.60 -0.42 -16.92
N GLU A 248 -32.53 -1.09 -17.33
CA GLU A 248 -32.17 -1.21 -18.77
C GLU A 248 -33.18 -2.09 -19.52
N ALA A 249 -33.61 -3.21 -18.90
CA ALA A 249 -34.66 -4.05 -19.47
C ALA A 249 -36.00 -3.28 -19.64
N ALA A 250 -36.36 -2.45 -18.67
CA ALA A 250 -37.58 -1.60 -18.76
C ALA A 250 -37.45 -0.56 -19.88
N LYS A 251 -36.30 0.06 -20.08
CA LYS A 251 -36.06 0.96 -21.23
C LYS A 251 -36.25 0.25 -22.57
N VAL A 252 -35.60 -0.91 -22.72
CA VAL A 252 -35.70 -1.69 -23.97
C VAL A 252 -37.13 -2.14 -24.23
N ALA A 253 -37.93 -2.48 -23.20
CA ALA A 253 -39.32 -2.81 -23.33
C ALA A 253 -40.17 -1.61 -23.80
N ALA A 254 -39.97 -0.44 -23.19
CA ALA A 254 -40.66 0.79 -23.56
C ALA A 254 -40.35 1.23 -25.02
N GLU A 255 -39.10 1.10 -25.46
CA GLU A 255 -38.73 1.36 -26.86
C GLU A 255 -39.41 0.40 -27.85
N LYS A 256 -39.47 -0.88 -27.50
CA LYS A 256 -40.17 -1.87 -28.31
C LYS A 256 -41.69 -1.57 -28.42
N ASP A 257 -42.30 -1.23 -27.32
CA ASP A 257 -43.73 -0.88 -27.29
C ASP A 257 -44.03 0.37 -28.13
N ALA A 258 -43.14 1.37 -28.10
CA ALA A 258 -43.26 2.56 -28.94
C ALA A 258 -43.14 2.22 -30.44
N ILE A 259 -42.21 1.36 -30.83
CA ILE A 259 -42.04 0.89 -32.21
C ILE A 259 -43.24 0.07 -32.66
N ILE A 260 -43.81 -0.76 -31.80
CA ILE A 260 -45.02 -1.54 -32.10
C ILE A 260 -46.19 -0.60 -32.36
N ALA A 261 -46.44 0.38 -31.49
CA ALA A 261 -47.51 1.35 -31.64
C ALA A 261 -47.40 2.18 -32.94
N GLU A 262 -46.15 2.59 -33.31
CA GLU A 262 -45.90 3.28 -34.59
C GLU A 262 -46.22 2.40 -35.79
N LYS A 263 -45.81 1.14 -35.78
CA LYS A 263 -46.12 0.18 -36.86
C LYS A 263 -47.62 -0.11 -36.98
N GLU A 264 -48.31 -0.26 -35.86
CA GLU A 264 -49.76 -0.45 -35.85
C GLU A 264 -50.53 0.76 -36.45
N ALA A 265 -50.09 1.99 -36.15
CA ALA A 265 -50.62 3.20 -36.75
C ALA A 265 -50.41 3.23 -38.28
N ILE A 266 -49.23 2.87 -38.77
CA ILE A 266 -48.93 2.78 -40.20
C ILE A 266 -49.80 1.70 -40.88
N ILE A 267 -49.93 0.55 -40.25
CA ILE A 267 -50.80 -0.54 -40.79
C ILE A 267 -52.26 -0.06 -40.91
N ALA A 268 -52.80 0.60 -39.89
CA ALA A 268 -54.18 1.15 -39.91
C ALA A 268 -54.33 2.18 -41.01
N GLU A 269 -53.33 3.05 -41.24
CA GLU A 269 -53.37 4.04 -42.33
C GLU A 269 -53.40 3.38 -43.72
N LEU A 270 -52.55 2.38 -43.91
CA LEU A 270 -52.45 1.62 -45.15
C LEU A 270 -53.72 0.83 -45.45
N GLN A 271 -54.35 0.22 -44.44
CA GLN A 271 -55.60 -0.47 -44.55
C GLN A 271 -56.72 0.48 -44.97
N ALA A 272 -56.82 1.67 -44.36
CA ALA A 272 -57.81 2.69 -44.72
C ALA A 272 -57.61 3.22 -46.15
N LYS A 273 -56.37 3.28 -46.67
CA LYS A 273 -56.11 3.63 -48.07
C LYS A 273 -56.48 2.51 -49.02
N LEU A 274 -56.24 1.27 -48.68
CA LEU A 274 -56.62 0.10 -49.46
C LEU A 274 -58.18 -0.01 -49.61
N ASP A 275 -58.92 0.15 -48.53
CA ASP A 275 -60.39 0.11 -48.50
C ASP A 275 -61.01 1.22 -49.36
N LYS A 276 -60.37 2.40 -49.38
CA LYS A 276 -60.79 3.50 -50.27
C LYS A 276 -60.54 3.20 -51.76
N GLN A 277 -59.53 2.46 -52.11
CA GLN A 277 -59.19 2.06 -53.49
C GLN A 277 -60.12 0.93 -54.00
N GLN A 278 -60.60 0.05 -53.11
CA GLN A 278 -61.50 -1.05 -53.49
C GLN A 278 -62.98 -0.62 -53.63
N ASN A 279 -63.33 0.54 -53.09
CA ASN A 279 -64.68 1.10 -53.18
C ASN A 279 -64.83 2.21 -54.25
N GLN A 280 -63.86 2.39 -55.13
CA GLN A 280 -63.93 3.19 -56.37
C GLN A 280 -63.97 2.28 -57.64
#